data_e8e9d5dfd826c64bf98027fb6159a5d5
#
_entry.id   e8e9d5dfd826c64bf98027fb6159a5d5
#
_cell.length_a   1.000
_cell.length_b   1.000
_cell.length_c   1.000
_cell.angle_alpha   90.00
_cell.angle_beta   90.00
_cell.angle_gamma   90.00
#
_symmetry.space_group_name_H-M   'P 1'
#
loop_
_entity.id
_entity.type
_entity.pdbx_description
1 polymer ?
#
loop_
_entity_poly.entity_id
_entity_poly.type
_entity_poly.pdbx_seq_one_letter_code
_entity_poly.pdbx_strand_id
1 'polypeptide(L)'
;VDAAQARLAGYQGLFRKMGVLDTESLVVSWNRMEEEVRFLESAAKDAADLFTKIERAIAAYKDLSGLLTDARKVAAKKAGKAVGKELSELAMKDSRLEVEFISVHGMNGDDMDLTCLGEAMAKRWRDKILPQFSGVASTGAERVQLLLSANPGEPPLPLHKVASGGEVSRIMLALKKALAMGADTCILVFDEIDTGISGRVADIVGRKLAELAKGFQVICISHLPQVAAYADSHFLVHKFGASNRTESTITRLDPEASRTEIARMLSGDEVTESSLAHASTLLRKARAERIEDRQEKRQ
;
A
#
# COMPACT_ATOMS: atom_id res chain seq x y z
N VAL A 1 -59.46 -63.67 9.76
CA VAL A 1 -59.51 -63.32 8.33
C VAL A 1 -59.38 -61.80 8.20
N ASP A 2 -60.17 -60.99 8.88
CA ASP A 2 -60.20 -59.53 8.73
C ASP A 2 -58.90 -58.80 9.04
N ALA A 3 -58.18 -59.25 10.08
CA ALA A 3 -56.87 -58.67 10.41
C ALA A 3 -55.77 -58.93 9.33
N ALA A 4 -55.81 -60.09 8.67
CA ALA A 4 -54.90 -60.42 7.56
C ALA A 4 -55.21 -59.62 6.32
N GLN A 5 -56.51 -59.42 6.01
CA GLN A 5 -56.95 -58.58 4.87
C GLN A 5 -56.60 -57.11 5.06
N ALA A 6 -56.75 -56.57 6.30
CA ALA A 6 -56.36 -55.20 6.63
C ALA A 6 -54.83 -54.98 6.47
N ARG A 7 -54.01 -55.94 6.88
CA ARG A 7 -52.55 -55.92 6.66
C ARG A 7 -52.18 -55.96 5.18
N LEU A 8 -52.84 -56.83 4.40
CA LEU A 8 -52.59 -56.93 2.97
C LEU A 8 -52.93 -55.63 2.23
N ALA A 9 -54.07 -55.03 2.57
CA ALA A 9 -54.49 -53.73 2.04
C ALA A 9 -53.49 -52.63 2.40
N GLY A 10 -52.91 -52.66 3.63
CA GLY A 10 -51.88 -51.74 4.06
C GLY A 10 -50.60 -51.88 3.19
N TYR A 11 -50.13 -53.10 2.95
CA TYR A 11 -48.94 -53.32 2.08
C TYR A 11 -49.24 -52.89 0.62
N GLN A 12 -50.39 -53.20 0.08
CA GLN A 12 -50.78 -52.75 -1.26
C GLN A 12 -50.88 -51.23 -1.39
N GLY A 13 -51.27 -50.53 -0.31
CA GLY A 13 -51.27 -49.10 -0.25
C GLY A 13 -49.87 -48.53 -0.25
N LEU A 14 -48.92 -49.13 0.50
CA LEU A 14 -47.51 -48.74 0.50
C LEU A 14 -46.83 -48.99 -0.86
N PHE A 15 -47.10 -50.17 -1.49
CA PHE A 15 -46.58 -50.47 -2.84
C PHE A 15 -46.97 -49.43 -3.87
N ARG A 16 -48.24 -49.01 -3.86
CA ARG A 16 -48.76 -47.98 -4.76
C ARG A 16 -48.12 -46.61 -4.49
N LYS A 17 -48.01 -46.22 -3.19
CA LYS A 17 -47.44 -44.95 -2.80
C LYS A 17 -45.95 -44.85 -3.15
N MET A 18 -45.22 -45.96 -3.06
CA MET A 18 -43.80 -46.02 -3.28
C MET A 18 -43.43 -46.42 -4.75
N GLY A 19 -44.44 -46.76 -5.56
CA GLY A 19 -44.22 -47.14 -6.96
C GLY A 19 -43.48 -48.47 -7.11
N VAL A 20 -43.54 -49.38 -6.12
CA VAL A 20 -42.85 -50.67 -6.10
C VAL A 20 -43.85 -51.82 -6.22
N LEU A 21 -43.37 -52.99 -6.70
CA LEU A 21 -44.25 -54.14 -7.02
C LEU A 21 -44.18 -55.26 -5.98
N ASP A 22 -43.13 -55.29 -5.17
CA ASP A 22 -42.86 -56.36 -4.21
C ASP A 22 -42.23 -55.86 -2.91
N THR A 23 -42.17 -56.71 -1.91
CA THR A 23 -41.67 -56.41 -0.57
C THR A 23 -40.17 -56.10 -0.59
N GLU A 24 -39.41 -56.74 -1.44
CA GLU A 24 -37.96 -56.58 -1.52
C GLU A 24 -37.59 -55.17 -2.04
N SER A 25 -38.22 -54.78 -3.13
CA SER A 25 -38.14 -53.42 -3.68
C SER A 25 -38.61 -52.35 -2.69
N LEU A 26 -39.65 -52.64 -1.87
CA LEU A 26 -40.11 -51.73 -0.82
C LEU A 26 -39.02 -51.50 0.26
N VAL A 27 -38.39 -52.56 0.72
CA VAL A 27 -37.31 -52.50 1.72
C VAL A 27 -36.10 -51.70 1.17
N VAL A 28 -35.72 -51.98 -0.06
CA VAL A 28 -34.62 -51.25 -0.73
C VAL A 28 -34.97 -49.76 -0.83
N SER A 29 -36.18 -49.42 -1.25
CA SER A 29 -36.62 -48.01 -1.34
C SER A 29 -36.71 -47.34 0.02
N TRP A 30 -37.15 -48.07 1.03
CA TRP A 30 -37.15 -47.57 2.41
C TRP A 30 -35.75 -47.25 2.94
N ASN A 31 -34.83 -48.19 2.83
CA ASN A 31 -33.45 -48.01 3.26
C ASN A 31 -32.77 -46.83 2.56
N ARG A 32 -32.99 -46.70 1.26
CA ARG A 32 -32.49 -45.55 0.51
C ARG A 32 -33.04 -44.22 1.03
N MET A 33 -34.34 -44.14 1.28
CA MET A 33 -34.95 -42.93 1.84
C MET A 33 -34.47 -42.64 3.26
N GLU A 34 -34.28 -43.66 4.09
CA GLU A 34 -33.75 -43.50 5.41
C GLU A 34 -32.29 -42.96 5.40
N GLU A 35 -31.47 -43.45 4.49
CA GLU A 35 -30.10 -42.91 4.25
C GLU A 35 -30.15 -41.47 3.78
N GLU A 36 -31.05 -41.14 2.86
CA GLU A 36 -31.23 -39.77 2.33
C GLU A 36 -31.70 -38.82 3.43
N VAL A 37 -32.65 -39.21 4.27
CA VAL A 37 -33.09 -38.42 5.44
C VAL A 37 -31.96 -38.19 6.43
N ARG A 38 -31.19 -39.24 6.79
CA ARG A 38 -30.03 -39.12 7.68
C ARG A 38 -28.98 -38.18 7.09
N PHE A 39 -28.72 -38.27 5.78
CA PHE A 39 -27.79 -37.37 5.09
C PHE A 39 -28.26 -35.91 5.15
N LEU A 40 -29.56 -35.67 4.87
CA LEU A 40 -30.14 -34.31 4.92
C LEU A 40 -30.14 -33.73 6.34
N GLU A 41 -30.43 -34.55 7.35
CA GLU A 41 -30.38 -34.12 8.77
C GLU A 41 -28.95 -33.77 9.19
N SER A 42 -27.96 -34.58 8.81
CA SER A 42 -26.55 -34.30 9.06
C SER A 42 -26.12 -33.01 8.35
N ALA A 43 -26.43 -32.86 7.08
CA ALA A 43 -26.10 -31.66 6.31
C ALA A 43 -26.74 -30.38 6.89
N ALA A 44 -27.98 -30.46 7.38
CA ALA A 44 -28.65 -29.35 8.05
C ALA A 44 -27.97 -28.95 9.35
N LYS A 45 -27.51 -29.94 10.13
CA LYS A 45 -26.74 -29.70 11.37
C LYS A 45 -25.39 -29.07 11.07
N ASP A 46 -24.65 -29.65 10.11
CA ASP A 46 -23.33 -29.15 9.70
C ASP A 46 -23.43 -27.69 9.19
N ALA A 47 -24.48 -27.37 8.45
CA ALA A 47 -24.75 -26.01 8.00
C ALA A 47 -25.03 -25.06 9.17
N ALA A 48 -25.81 -25.47 10.16
CA ALA A 48 -26.07 -24.65 11.35
C ALA A 48 -24.80 -24.37 12.16
N ASP A 49 -23.94 -25.38 12.28
CA ASP A 49 -22.63 -25.24 12.96
C ASP A 49 -21.70 -24.29 12.18
N LEU A 50 -21.69 -24.37 10.86
CA LEU A 50 -20.96 -23.44 9.99
C LEU A 50 -21.44 -22.01 10.14
N PHE A 51 -22.76 -21.77 10.17
CA PHE A 51 -23.31 -20.44 10.42
C PHE A 51 -22.82 -19.87 11.74
N THR A 52 -22.84 -20.66 12.81
CA THR A 52 -22.35 -20.23 14.12
C THR A 52 -20.85 -19.87 14.09
N LYS A 53 -20.05 -20.66 13.39
CA LYS A 53 -18.61 -20.38 13.21
C LYS A 53 -18.39 -19.09 12.43
N ILE A 54 -19.15 -18.85 11.37
CA ILE A 54 -19.09 -17.64 10.57
C ILE A 54 -19.46 -16.41 11.42
N GLU A 55 -20.57 -16.45 12.16
CA GLU A 55 -20.97 -15.35 13.03
C GLU A 55 -19.88 -15.01 14.07
N ARG A 56 -19.27 -16.00 14.68
CA ARG A 56 -18.14 -15.80 15.61
C ARG A 56 -16.92 -15.21 14.92
N ALA A 57 -16.58 -15.69 13.73
CA ALA A 57 -15.44 -15.18 12.97
C ALA A 57 -15.65 -13.72 12.56
N ILE A 58 -16.88 -13.34 12.14
CA ILE A 58 -17.23 -11.96 11.80
C ILE A 58 -17.14 -11.06 13.04
N ALA A 59 -17.62 -11.51 14.19
CA ALA A 59 -17.52 -10.75 15.45
C ALA A 59 -16.07 -10.49 15.81
N ALA A 60 -15.23 -11.55 15.81
CA ALA A 60 -13.79 -11.41 16.07
C ALA A 60 -13.08 -10.50 15.04
N TYR A 61 -13.47 -10.59 13.76
CA TYR A 61 -12.95 -9.69 12.74
C TYR A 61 -13.29 -8.21 13.02
N LYS A 62 -14.54 -7.93 13.40
CA LYS A 62 -14.97 -6.55 13.73
C LYS A 62 -14.19 -5.97 14.90
N ASP A 63 -13.97 -6.76 15.94
CA ASP A 63 -13.19 -6.34 17.10
C ASP A 63 -11.73 -6.05 16.73
N LEU A 64 -11.09 -6.97 15.99
CA LEU A 64 -9.71 -6.79 15.53
C LEU A 64 -9.56 -5.64 14.54
N SER A 65 -10.51 -5.46 13.63
CA SER A 65 -10.54 -4.33 12.70
C SER A 65 -10.68 -3.00 13.43
N GLY A 66 -11.49 -2.93 14.47
CA GLY A 66 -11.60 -1.75 15.34
C GLY A 66 -10.26 -1.38 15.97
N LEU A 67 -9.60 -2.35 16.61
CA LEU A 67 -8.28 -2.16 17.19
C LEU A 67 -7.24 -1.71 16.16
N LEU A 68 -7.28 -2.30 14.95
CA LEU A 68 -6.39 -1.93 13.85
C LEU A 68 -6.64 -0.50 13.37
N THR A 69 -7.92 -0.09 13.25
CA THR A 69 -8.29 1.28 12.89
C THR A 69 -7.78 2.30 13.90
N ASP A 70 -7.94 2.02 15.19
CA ASP A 70 -7.44 2.93 16.24
C ASP A 70 -5.92 3.03 16.23
N ALA A 71 -5.21 1.91 16.07
CA ALA A 71 -3.76 1.89 15.93
C ALA A 71 -3.29 2.69 14.69
N ARG A 72 -3.99 2.53 13.55
CA ARG A 72 -3.72 3.28 12.32
C ARG A 72 -3.95 4.77 12.49
N LYS A 73 -5.00 5.20 13.16
CA LYS A 73 -5.27 6.62 13.45
C LYS A 73 -4.17 7.25 14.29
N VAL A 74 -3.68 6.53 15.30
CA VAL A 74 -2.54 6.99 16.12
C VAL A 74 -1.27 7.09 15.28
N ALA A 75 -0.98 6.08 14.46
CA ALA A 75 0.18 6.07 13.56
C ALA A 75 0.10 7.20 12.52
N ALA A 76 -1.07 7.40 11.90
CA ALA A 76 -1.33 8.45 10.93
C ALA A 76 -1.05 9.85 11.51
N LYS A 77 -1.49 10.12 12.74
CA LYS A 77 -1.23 11.38 13.42
C LYS A 77 0.26 11.63 13.70
N LYS A 78 0.99 10.56 14.08
CA LYS A 78 2.45 10.62 14.27
C LYS A 78 3.17 10.84 12.94
N ALA A 79 2.81 10.08 11.91
CA ALA A 79 3.37 10.20 10.57
C ALA A 79 3.13 11.60 9.97
N GLY A 80 1.92 12.14 10.06
CA GLY A 80 1.59 13.47 9.57
C GLY A 80 2.44 14.56 10.22
N LYS A 81 2.68 14.48 11.54
CA LYS A 81 3.57 15.41 12.25
C LYS A 81 5.03 15.28 11.80
N ALA A 82 5.54 14.05 11.69
CA ALA A 82 6.93 13.81 11.30
C ALA A 82 7.19 14.29 9.87
N VAL A 83 6.31 13.93 8.93
CA VAL A 83 6.39 14.35 7.52
C VAL A 83 6.22 15.87 7.40
N GLY A 84 5.28 16.47 8.11
CA GLY A 84 5.08 17.92 8.11
C GLY A 84 6.34 18.69 8.52
N LYS A 85 7.10 18.20 9.51
CA LYS A 85 8.39 18.76 9.89
C LYS A 85 9.38 18.71 8.73
N GLU A 86 9.52 17.55 8.08
CA GLU A 86 10.43 17.38 6.95
C GLU A 86 10.04 18.27 5.76
N LEU A 87 8.73 18.37 5.44
CA LEU A 87 8.22 19.24 4.38
C LEU A 87 8.52 20.71 4.65
N SER A 88 8.36 21.17 5.87
CA SER A 88 8.63 22.57 6.22
C SER A 88 10.08 22.99 5.98
N GLU A 89 11.03 22.07 6.17
CA GLU A 89 12.44 22.30 5.86
C GLU A 89 12.73 22.30 4.36
N LEU A 90 11.91 21.61 3.55
CA LEU A 90 12.02 21.54 2.09
C LEU A 90 11.30 22.70 1.35
N ALA A 91 11.09 23.84 2.03
CA ALA A 91 10.34 25.00 1.55
C ALA A 91 8.86 24.73 1.21
N MET A 92 8.28 23.71 1.84
CA MET A 92 6.86 23.36 1.74
C MET A 92 6.18 23.57 3.11
N LYS A 93 6.34 24.76 3.68
CA LYS A 93 5.93 25.07 5.07
C LYS A 93 4.44 24.89 5.34
N ASP A 94 3.65 25.15 4.33
CA ASP A 94 2.20 25.13 4.42
C ASP A 94 1.60 23.79 3.99
N SER A 95 2.44 22.90 3.50
CA SER A 95 2.01 21.58 3.07
C SER A 95 1.73 20.65 4.25
N ARG A 96 0.62 19.92 4.15
CA ARG A 96 0.18 18.99 5.19
C ARG A 96 -0.11 17.62 4.60
N LEU A 97 0.44 16.59 5.23
CA LEU A 97 0.07 15.21 4.94
C LEU A 97 -1.12 14.81 5.80
N GLU A 98 -2.19 14.42 5.17
CA GLU A 98 -3.37 13.87 5.82
C GLU A 98 -3.54 12.40 5.43
N VAL A 99 -4.19 11.65 6.30
CA VAL A 99 -4.47 10.23 6.07
C VAL A 99 -5.97 10.03 6.12
N GLU A 100 -6.52 9.65 4.98
CA GLU A 100 -7.94 9.34 4.86
C GLU A 100 -8.17 7.84 5.04
N PHE A 101 -9.22 7.50 5.80
CA PHE A 101 -9.66 6.14 6.02
C PHE A 101 -10.96 5.92 5.24
N ILE A 102 -10.85 5.14 4.18
CA ILE A 102 -11.97 4.85 3.28
C ILE A 102 -12.49 3.46 3.63
N SER A 103 -13.76 3.39 4.04
CA SER A 103 -14.42 2.12 4.33
C SER A 103 -14.39 1.20 3.10
N VAL A 104 -13.96 -0.04 3.31
CA VAL A 104 -13.98 -1.05 2.25
C VAL A 104 -15.43 -1.55 2.12
N HIS A 105 -15.98 -1.47 0.92
CA HIS A 105 -17.22 -2.16 0.61
C HIS A 105 -16.87 -3.65 0.47
N GLY A 106 -17.42 -4.46 1.35
CA GLY A 106 -17.19 -5.90 1.36
C GLY A 106 -17.78 -6.61 0.13
N MET A 107 -17.69 -7.93 0.14
CA MET A 107 -18.26 -8.77 -0.92
C MET A 107 -19.72 -8.39 -1.19
N ASN A 108 -20.02 -8.04 -2.44
CA ASN A 108 -21.39 -7.86 -2.87
C ASN A 108 -22.05 -9.23 -2.95
N GLY A 109 -23.24 -9.35 -2.33
CA GLY A 109 -23.97 -10.60 -2.30
C GLY A 109 -24.40 -11.17 -3.63
N ASP A 110 -24.37 -10.33 -4.64
CA ASP A 110 -24.72 -10.71 -6.01
C ASP A 110 -23.66 -11.62 -6.67
N ASP A 111 -22.43 -11.64 -6.11
CA ASP A 111 -21.33 -12.48 -6.62
C ASP A 111 -21.32 -13.91 -6.03
N MET A 112 -22.22 -14.22 -5.08
CA MET A 112 -22.30 -15.55 -4.47
C MET A 112 -23.41 -16.40 -5.08
N ASP A 113 -23.02 -17.52 -5.67
CA ASP A 113 -23.96 -18.55 -6.07
C ASP A 113 -24.51 -19.31 -4.84
N LEU A 114 -25.71 -18.97 -4.45
CA LEU A 114 -26.42 -19.59 -3.32
C LEU A 114 -27.42 -20.67 -3.78
N THR A 115 -27.40 -21.08 -5.04
CA THR A 115 -28.34 -22.07 -5.60
C THR A 115 -28.17 -23.46 -4.98
N CYS A 116 -26.98 -23.76 -4.44
CA CYS A 116 -26.72 -25.00 -3.70
C CYS A 116 -27.37 -25.04 -2.32
N LEU A 117 -27.79 -23.89 -1.79
CA LEU A 117 -28.48 -23.79 -0.51
C LEU A 117 -30.00 -23.89 -0.74
N GLY A 118 -30.71 -24.67 0.07
CA GLY A 118 -32.16 -24.66 0.05
C GLY A 118 -32.72 -23.25 0.30
N GLU A 119 -33.93 -22.95 -0.21
CA GLU A 119 -34.51 -21.61 -0.26
C GLU A 119 -34.54 -20.88 1.11
N ALA A 120 -34.87 -21.60 2.17
CA ALA A 120 -34.90 -21.05 3.56
C ALA A 120 -33.47 -20.65 4.03
N MET A 121 -32.45 -21.42 3.66
CA MET A 121 -31.08 -21.19 4.05
C MET A 121 -30.45 -20.07 3.20
N ALA A 122 -30.73 -20.04 1.92
CA ALA A 122 -30.34 -18.94 1.03
C ALA A 122 -30.95 -17.61 1.48
N LYS A 123 -32.20 -17.61 1.92
CA LYS A 123 -32.86 -16.44 2.51
C LYS A 123 -32.15 -16.00 3.79
N ARG A 124 -31.91 -16.92 4.74
CA ARG A 124 -31.19 -16.60 5.98
C ARG A 124 -29.78 -16.02 5.70
N TRP A 125 -29.09 -16.57 4.71
CA TRP A 125 -27.79 -16.06 4.28
C TRP A 125 -27.89 -14.62 3.80
N ARG A 126 -28.78 -14.34 2.83
CA ARG A 126 -28.98 -12.99 2.29
C ARG A 126 -29.42 -11.97 3.34
N ASP A 127 -30.35 -12.35 4.22
CA ASP A 127 -30.95 -11.41 5.15
C ASP A 127 -30.07 -11.15 6.39
N LYS A 128 -29.33 -12.16 6.87
CA LYS A 128 -28.62 -12.09 8.16
C LYS A 128 -27.11 -12.14 8.06
N ILE A 129 -26.56 -12.90 7.13
CA ILE A 129 -25.12 -13.15 7.09
C ILE A 129 -24.44 -12.20 6.12
N LEU A 130 -24.94 -12.11 4.91
CA LEU A 130 -24.36 -11.31 3.84
C LEU A 130 -24.12 -9.83 4.21
N PRO A 131 -25.07 -9.13 4.85
CA PRO A 131 -24.87 -7.75 5.27
C PRO A 131 -23.70 -7.58 6.27
N GLN A 132 -23.35 -8.64 7.00
CA GLN A 132 -22.25 -8.61 7.97
C GLN A 132 -20.87 -8.68 7.32
N PHE A 133 -20.78 -9.11 6.05
CA PHE A 133 -19.54 -9.08 5.26
C PHE A 133 -19.23 -7.71 4.66
N SER A 134 -20.13 -6.73 4.81
CA SER A 134 -19.81 -5.35 4.42
C SER A 134 -18.62 -4.85 5.24
N GLY A 135 -17.58 -4.38 4.55
CA GLY A 135 -16.34 -3.91 5.18
C GLY A 135 -15.36 -5.01 5.60
N VAL A 136 -15.58 -6.28 5.22
CA VAL A 136 -14.63 -7.37 5.49
C VAL A 136 -13.59 -7.45 4.38
N ALA A 137 -12.33 -7.20 4.71
CA ALA A 137 -11.20 -7.37 3.80
C ALA A 137 -9.99 -7.91 4.56
N SER A 138 -9.06 -8.55 3.86
CA SER A 138 -7.81 -9.09 4.45
C SER A 138 -6.93 -8.02 5.10
N THR A 139 -7.12 -6.76 4.73
CA THR A 139 -6.37 -5.60 5.24
C THR A 139 -7.11 -4.82 6.33
N GLY A 140 -8.24 -5.31 6.82
CA GLY A 140 -9.12 -4.62 7.78
C GLY A 140 -10.29 -3.90 7.10
N ALA A 141 -11.15 -3.26 7.89
CA ALA A 141 -12.41 -2.64 7.43
C ALA A 141 -12.19 -1.36 6.60
N GLU A 142 -10.96 -0.85 6.54
CA GLU A 142 -10.65 0.42 5.90
C GLU A 142 -9.41 0.31 5.02
N ARG A 143 -9.44 1.02 3.90
CA ARG A 143 -8.27 1.31 3.07
C ARG A 143 -7.72 2.68 3.43
N VAL A 144 -6.42 2.79 3.53
CA VAL A 144 -5.72 4.03 3.84
C VAL A 144 -5.32 4.74 2.55
N GLN A 145 -5.63 6.04 2.46
CA GLN A 145 -5.20 6.90 1.37
C GLN A 145 -4.41 8.09 1.94
N LEU A 146 -3.25 8.36 1.35
CA LEU A 146 -2.45 9.53 1.69
C LEU A 146 -2.91 10.71 0.84
N LEU A 147 -3.26 11.79 1.51
CA LEU A 147 -3.66 13.05 0.90
C LEU A 147 -2.61 14.12 1.24
N LEU A 148 -2.39 15.03 0.31
CA LEU A 148 -1.55 16.20 0.51
C LEU A 148 -2.35 17.47 0.24
N SER A 149 -2.31 18.41 1.16
CA SER A 149 -2.64 19.81 0.93
C SER A 149 -1.32 20.54 0.66
N ALA A 150 -1.16 21.09 -0.54
CA ALA A 150 0.09 21.77 -0.93
C ALA A 150 0.15 23.20 -0.39
N ASN A 151 -0.99 23.92 -0.38
CA ASN A 151 -1.10 25.30 0.03
C ASN A 151 -2.21 25.51 1.06
N PRO A 152 -2.12 26.57 1.88
CA PRO A 152 -3.18 26.94 2.82
C PRO A 152 -4.50 27.21 2.08
N GLY A 153 -5.57 26.57 2.54
CA GLY A 153 -6.91 26.76 1.98
C GLY A 153 -7.24 25.86 0.76
N GLU A 154 -6.26 25.13 0.24
CA GLU A 154 -6.53 24.12 -0.78
C GLU A 154 -7.00 22.82 -0.14
N PRO A 155 -7.98 22.12 -0.74
CA PRO A 155 -8.41 20.83 -0.26
C PRO A 155 -7.29 19.80 -0.41
N PRO A 156 -7.14 18.87 0.54
CA PRO A 156 -6.16 17.80 0.43
C PRO A 156 -6.49 16.88 -0.76
N LEU A 157 -5.50 16.62 -1.59
CA LEU A 157 -5.63 15.78 -2.78
C LEU A 157 -4.78 14.51 -2.65
N PRO A 158 -5.21 13.39 -3.25
CA PRO A 158 -4.39 12.18 -3.36
C PRO A 158 -3.03 12.47 -3.99
N LEU A 159 -1.95 11.85 -3.47
CA LEU A 159 -0.58 12.11 -3.94
C LEU A 159 -0.40 12.00 -5.45
N HIS A 160 -1.12 11.09 -6.11
CA HIS A 160 -1.06 10.92 -7.56
C HIS A 160 -1.72 12.07 -8.37
N LYS A 161 -2.42 12.99 -7.70
CA LYS A 161 -3.03 14.18 -8.30
C LYS A 161 -2.24 15.47 -8.03
N VAL A 162 -1.13 15.38 -7.31
CA VAL A 162 -0.23 16.53 -7.09
C VAL A 162 0.47 16.86 -8.41
N ALA A 163 0.42 18.11 -8.83
CA ALA A 163 0.67 18.50 -10.22
C ALA A 163 2.16 18.66 -10.59
N SER A 164 3.08 18.84 -9.64
CA SER A 164 4.49 19.16 -9.91
C SER A 164 5.42 17.99 -9.61
N GLY A 165 6.23 17.56 -10.58
CA GLY A 165 7.23 16.51 -10.43
C GLY A 165 8.22 16.79 -9.29
N GLY A 166 8.72 18.04 -9.22
CA GLY A 166 9.64 18.45 -8.16
C GLY A 166 9.01 18.43 -6.76
N GLU A 167 7.71 18.79 -6.63
CA GLU A 167 6.99 18.69 -5.37
C GLU A 167 6.80 17.24 -4.95
N VAL A 168 6.39 16.38 -5.87
CA VAL A 168 6.24 14.94 -5.61
C VAL A 168 7.55 14.33 -5.14
N SER A 169 8.67 14.66 -5.78
CA SER A 169 10.01 14.17 -5.40
C SER A 169 10.41 14.63 -4.00
N ARG A 170 10.14 15.88 -3.63
CA ARG A 170 10.39 16.40 -2.26
C ARG A 170 9.46 15.77 -1.21
N ILE A 171 8.19 15.54 -1.55
CA ILE A 171 7.24 14.82 -0.69
C ILE A 171 7.72 13.39 -0.45
N MET A 172 8.18 12.71 -1.50
CA MET A 172 8.72 11.35 -1.39
C MET A 172 10.00 11.32 -0.54
N LEU A 173 10.87 12.34 -0.65
CA LEU A 173 12.04 12.50 0.21
C LEU A 173 11.62 12.66 1.67
N ALA A 174 10.67 13.55 1.96
CA ALA A 174 10.14 13.77 3.31
C ALA A 174 9.50 12.51 3.90
N LEU A 175 8.68 11.80 3.11
CA LEU A 175 8.06 10.53 3.50
C LEU A 175 9.11 9.47 3.80
N LYS A 176 10.06 9.27 2.89
CA LYS A 176 11.13 8.25 3.07
C LYS A 176 11.98 8.56 4.28
N LYS A 177 12.31 9.83 4.53
CA LYS A 177 13.09 10.24 5.69
C LYS A 177 12.31 10.08 7.00
N ALA A 178 11.07 10.55 7.06
CA ALA A 178 10.23 10.50 8.26
C ALA A 178 9.80 9.06 8.62
N LEU A 179 9.64 8.20 7.63
CA LEU A 179 9.14 6.83 7.78
C LEU A 179 10.23 5.77 7.52
N ALA A 180 11.51 6.19 7.39
CA ALA A 180 12.64 5.31 7.11
C ALA A 180 12.88 4.37 8.30
N MET A 181 12.15 3.27 8.33
CA MET A 181 12.33 2.19 9.28
C MET A 181 12.64 0.91 8.51
N GLY A 182 13.88 0.41 8.70
CA GLY A 182 14.23 -1.00 8.56
C GLY A 182 13.84 -1.68 7.24
N ALA A 183 13.90 -1.01 6.11
CA ALA A 183 13.69 -1.66 4.82
C ALA A 183 14.99 -2.36 4.41
N ASP A 184 14.89 -3.64 4.10
CA ASP A 184 15.92 -4.36 3.35
C ASP A 184 16.29 -3.57 2.10
N THR A 185 17.56 -3.62 1.75
CA THR A 185 18.27 -2.87 0.70
C THR A 185 17.37 -2.32 -0.41
N CYS A 186 17.11 -1.02 -0.39
CA CYS A 186 16.26 -0.35 -1.36
C CYS A 186 17.08 0.71 -2.12
N ILE A 187 16.90 0.76 -3.42
CA ILE A 187 17.45 1.82 -4.27
C ILE A 187 16.38 2.89 -4.43
N LEU A 188 16.72 4.13 -4.14
CA LEU A 188 15.83 5.28 -4.29
C LEU A 188 16.35 6.16 -5.43
N VAL A 189 15.48 6.45 -6.39
CA VAL A 189 15.79 7.32 -7.53
C VAL A 189 14.95 8.59 -7.40
N PHE A 190 15.63 9.74 -7.36
CA PHE A 190 15.00 11.06 -7.34
C PHE A 190 15.34 11.79 -8.63
N ASP A 191 14.30 12.13 -9.37
CA ASP A 191 14.37 12.97 -10.55
C ASP A 191 13.63 14.28 -10.31
N GLU A 192 14.12 15.37 -10.89
CA GLU A 192 13.51 16.71 -10.79
C GLU A 192 13.32 17.26 -9.36
N ILE A 193 14.01 16.69 -8.35
CA ILE A 193 13.84 17.08 -6.94
C ILE A 193 14.20 18.55 -6.69
N ASP A 194 15.02 19.12 -7.53
CA ASP A 194 15.55 20.48 -7.51
C ASP A 194 14.73 21.48 -8.35
N THR A 195 13.65 21.02 -9.00
CA THR A 195 12.78 21.90 -9.79
C THR A 195 12.05 22.90 -8.90
N GLY A 196 12.14 24.18 -9.25
CA GLY A 196 11.47 25.27 -8.52
C GLY A 196 12.12 25.66 -7.20
N ILE A 197 13.33 25.18 -6.90
CA ILE A 197 14.11 25.57 -5.73
C ILE A 197 15.48 26.13 -6.10
N SER A 198 16.09 26.87 -5.19
CA SER A 198 17.43 27.43 -5.36
C SER A 198 18.10 27.71 -4.01
N GLY A 199 19.37 28.04 -4.05
CA GLY A 199 20.14 28.54 -2.91
C GLY A 199 20.01 27.67 -1.67
N ARG A 200 19.48 28.23 -0.60
CA ARG A 200 19.41 27.57 0.72
C ARG A 200 18.56 26.29 0.71
N VAL A 201 17.49 26.28 -0.07
CA VAL A 201 16.60 25.09 -0.13
C VAL A 201 17.30 23.93 -0.83
N ALA A 202 18.03 24.22 -1.91
CA ALA A 202 18.82 23.20 -2.60
C ALA A 202 19.89 22.57 -1.72
N ASP A 203 20.52 23.38 -0.86
CA ASP A 203 21.50 22.90 0.13
C ASP A 203 20.85 21.94 1.15
N ILE A 204 19.65 22.30 1.65
CA ILE A 204 18.89 21.44 2.56
C ILE A 204 18.48 20.13 1.89
N VAL A 205 18.04 20.17 0.62
CA VAL A 205 17.70 18.96 -0.15
C VAL A 205 18.92 18.06 -0.30
N GLY A 206 20.10 18.62 -0.69
CA GLY A 206 21.34 17.86 -0.80
C GLY A 206 21.73 17.18 0.50
N ARG A 207 21.67 17.90 1.63
CA ARG A 207 21.94 17.33 2.96
C ARG A 207 20.97 16.20 3.30
N LYS A 208 19.65 16.37 3.09
CA LYS A 208 18.64 15.33 3.37
C LYS A 208 18.82 14.10 2.50
N LEU A 209 19.23 14.25 1.25
CA LEU A 209 19.58 13.12 0.38
C LEU A 209 20.81 12.37 0.92
N ALA A 210 21.83 13.08 1.35
CA ALA A 210 23.03 12.48 1.96
C ALA A 210 22.71 11.76 3.29
N GLU A 211 21.80 12.30 4.11
CA GLU A 211 21.33 11.64 5.32
C GLU A 211 20.57 10.35 4.98
N LEU A 212 19.71 10.37 3.96
CA LEU A 212 18.96 9.20 3.49
C LEU A 212 19.89 8.13 2.90
N ALA A 213 20.95 8.54 2.23
CA ALA A 213 21.96 7.66 1.64
C ALA A 213 22.77 6.84 2.68
N LYS A 214 22.64 7.13 3.97
CA LYS A 214 23.25 6.30 5.03
C LYS A 214 22.54 4.94 5.20
N GLY A 215 21.24 4.85 4.82
CA GLY A 215 20.45 3.63 4.92
C GLY A 215 20.01 3.06 3.57
N PHE A 216 20.15 3.83 2.49
CA PHE A 216 19.68 3.47 1.16
C PHE A 216 20.73 3.80 0.09
N GLN A 217 20.69 3.10 -1.02
CA GLN A 217 21.37 3.58 -2.22
C GLN A 217 20.51 4.67 -2.87
N VAL A 218 21.02 5.91 -2.91
CA VAL A 218 20.29 7.05 -3.47
C VAL A 218 20.91 7.45 -4.79
N ILE A 219 20.10 7.50 -5.83
CA ILE A 219 20.47 8.07 -7.14
C ILE A 219 19.65 9.34 -7.31
N CYS A 220 20.32 10.46 -7.54
CA CYS A 220 19.67 11.76 -7.74
C CYS A 220 20.13 12.38 -9.06
N ILE A 221 19.16 12.82 -9.87
CA ILE A 221 19.40 13.61 -11.08
C ILE A 221 19.15 15.07 -10.71
N SER A 222 20.18 15.93 -10.87
CA SER A 222 20.11 17.32 -10.44
C SER A 222 20.94 18.22 -11.35
N HIS A 223 20.48 19.43 -11.53
CA HIS A 223 21.22 20.49 -12.21
C HIS A 223 21.76 21.56 -11.23
N LEU A 224 21.53 21.38 -9.92
CA LEU A 224 21.96 22.34 -8.91
C LEU A 224 23.28 21.92 -8.25
N PRO A 225 24.31 22.79 -8.25
CA PRO A 225 25.63 22.53 -7.65
C PRO A 225 25.53 22.27 -6.15
N GLN A 226 24.54 22.88 -5.45
CA GLN A 226 24.31 22.68 -4.02
C GLN A 226 23.89 21.22 -3.72
N VAL A 227 23.12 20.58 -4.61
CA VAL A 227 22.73 19.18 -4.46
C VAL A 227 23.89 18.26 -4.83
N ALA A 228 24.56 18.52 -5.97
CA ALA A 228 25.68 17.72 -6.47
C ALA A 228 26.85 17.66 -5.48
N ALA A 229 27.11 18.73 -4.72
CA ALA A 229 28.19 18.78 -3.73
C ALA A 229 28.06 17.76 -2.60
N TYR A 230 26.85 17.26 -2.31
CA TYR A 230 26.60 16.24 -1.30
C TYR A 230 26.79 14.79 -1.80
N ALA A 231 27.05 14.57 -3.07
CA ALA A 231 27.19 13.23 -3.64
C ALA A 231 28.45 12.50 -3.13
N ASP A 232 28.34 11.18 -2.89
CA ASP A 232 29.49 10.28 -2.67
C ASP A 232 30.19 9.93 -3.98
N SER A 233 29.45 9.85 -5.06
CA SER A 233 29.93 9.62 -6.43
C SER A 233 29.20 10.57 -7.36
N HIS A 234 29.97 11.37 -8.09
CA HIS A 234 29.45 12.31 -9.06
C HIS A 234 29.58 11.75 -10.47
N PHE A 235 28.51 11.75 -11.23
CA PHE A 235 28.46 11.31 -12.61
C PHE A 235 27.98 12.47 -13.49
N LEU A 236 28.70 12.70 -14.58
CA LEU A 236 28.33 13.70 -15.58
C LEU A 236 27.66 13.03 -16.77
N VAL A 237 26.49 13.55 -17.14
CA VAL A 237 25.76 13.10 -18.33
C VAL A 237 26.00 14.10 -19.45
N HIS A 238 26.65 13.68 -20.53
CA HIS A 238 26.81 14.45 -21.73
C HIS A 238 25.87 13.95 -22.83
N LYS A 239 25.18 14.89 -23.48
CA LYS A 239 24.40 14.64 -24.71
C LYS A 239 25.12 15.30 -25.88
N PHE A 240 25.44 14.54 -26.90
CA PHE A 240 25.99 15.06 -28.13
C PHE A 240 25.19 14.57 -29.32
N GLY A 241 25.02 15.48 -30.29
CA GLY A 241 24.35 15.16 -31.54
C GLY A 241 25.33 14.60 -32.54
N ALA A 242 25.17 13.35 -32.97
CA ALA A 242 25.88 12.77 -34.10
C ALA A 242 24.87 12.50 -35.21
N SER A 243 25.01 13.21 -36.34
CA SER A 243 24.33 12.94 -37.63
C SER A 243 22.93 12.26 -37.51
N ASN A 244 21.95 12.98 -37.02
CA ASN A 244 20.54 12.52 -36.90
C ASN A 244 20.22 11.61 -35.70
N ARG A 245 21.13 11.42 -34.73
CA ARG A 245 20.88 10.72 -33.47
C ARG A 245 21.50 11.50 -32.30
N THR A 246 20.81 11.53 -31.17
CA THR A 246 21.35 12.03 -29.91
C THR A 246 21.95 10.86 -29.15
N GLU A 247 23.24 10.92 -28.86
CA GLU A 247 23.92 9.97 -28.00
C GLU A 247 24.15 10.59 -26.62
N SER A 248 24.09 9.75 -25.58
CA SER A 248 24.35 10.18 -24.21
C SER A 248 25.44 9.33 -23.61
N THR A 249 26.41 9.96 -22.98
CA THR A 249 27.48 9.30 -22.22
C THR A 249 27.36 9.64 -20.75
N ILE A 250 27.68 8.68 -19.90
CA ILE A 250 27.74 8.87 -18.45
C ILE A 250 29.17 8.59 -18.02
N THR A 251 29.80 9.61 -17.43
CA THR A 251 31.18 9.54 -16.96
C THR A 251 31.24 9.77 -15.47
N ARG A 252 31.90 8.87 -14.74
CA ARG A 252 32.19 9.09 -13.32
C ARG A 252 33.34 10.09 -13.19
N LEU A 253 33.12 11.13 -12.39
CA LEU A 253 34.09 12.17 -12.15
C LEU A 253 34.97 11.82 -10.96
N ASP A 254 36.28 12.08 -11.10
CA ASP A 254 37.19 12.12 -9.97
C ASP A 254 36.98 13.40 -9.13
N PRO A 255 37.63 13.56 -7.96
CA PRO A 255 37.40 14.73 -7.10
C PRO A 255 37.74 16.08 -7.76
N GLU A 256 38.73 16.16 -8.63
CA GLU A 256 39.10 17.40 -9.33
C GLU A 256 38.14 17.71 -10.48
N ALA A 257 37.79 16.71 -11.27
CA ALA A 257 36.75 16.84 -12.30
C ALA A 257 35.37 17.19 -11.70
N SER A 258 35.03 16.62 -10.56
CA SER A 258 33.80 16.95 -9.82
C SER A 258 33.81 18.42 -9.36
N ARG A 259 34.93 18.92 -8.85
CA ARG A 259 35.08 20.34 -8.46
C ARG A 259 34.91 21.27 -9.65
N THR A 260 35.53 20.93 -10.77
CA THR A 260 35.42 21.69 -12.01
C THR A 260 33.99 21.71 -12.55
N GLU A 261 33.28 20.56 -12.51
CA GLU A 261 31.90 20.48 -12.95
C GLU A 261 30.96 21.29 -12.04
N ILE A 262 31.13 21.25 -10.71
CA ILE A 262 30.40 22.09 -9.78
C ILE A 262 30.66 23.58 -10.04
N ALA A 263 31.91 23.95 -10.38
CA ALA A 263 32.20 25.33 -10.77
C ALA A 263 31.53 25.73 -12.08
N ARG A 264 31.47 24.81 -13.06
CA ARG A 264 30.71 25.02 -14.31
C ARG A 264 29.21 25.17 -14.06
N MET A 265 28.65 24.37 -13.17
CA MET A 265 27.23 24.49 -12.76
C MET A 265 26.93 25.83 -12.08
N LEU A 266 27.92 26.47 -11.44
CA LEU A 266 27.77 27.77 -10.77
C LEU A 266 27.88 28.94 -11.72
N SER A 267 28.77 28.90 -12.73
CA SER A 267 29.12 30.04 -13.58
C SER A 267 28.70 29.87 -15.04
N GLY A 268 28.15 28.71 -15.42
CA GLY A 268 27.94 28.34 -16.82
C GLY A 268 29.24 27.80 -17.44
N ASP A 269 29.39 27.96 -18.76
CA ASP A 269 30.47 27.31 -19.52
C ASP A 269 31.87 27.92 -19.23
N GLU A 270 31.95 29.15 -18.73
CA GLU A 270 33.20 29.79 -18.36
C GLU A 270 33.55 29.52 -16.88
N VAL A 271 34.49 28.58 -16.69
CA VAL A 271 35.02 28.28 -15.34
C VAL A 271 36.09 29.31 -14.96
N THR A 272 35.81 30.08 -13.92
CA THR A 272 36.71 31.11 -13.38
C THR A 272 37.39 30.65 -12.07
N GLU A 273 38.49 31.33 -11.66
CA GLU A 273 39.08 31.07 -10.33
C GLU A 273 38.08 31.29 -9.19
N SER A 274 37.21 32.30 -9.33
CA SER A 274 36.15 32.57 -8.34
C SER A 274 35.13 31.42 -8.26
N SER A 275 34.67 30.88 -9.39
CA SER A 275 33.76 29.73 -9.39
C SER A 275 34.38 28.45 -8.83
N LEU A 276 35.70 28.21 -9.09
CA LEU A 276 36.45 27.12 -8.49
C LEU A 276 36.60 27.26 -6.97
N ALA A 277 36.86 28.49 -6.49
CA ALA A 277 36.94 28.77 -5.06
C ALA A 277 35.57 28.53 -4.37
N HIS A 278 34.47 28.97 -5.01
CA HIS A 278 33.13 28.73 -4.52
C HIS A 278 32.76 27.24 -4.53
N ALA A 279 33.06 26.51 -5.60
CA ALA A 279 32.86 25.06 -5.65
C ALA A 279 33.62 24.34 -4.54
N SER A 280 34.88 24.72 -4.29
CA SER A 280 35.68 24.18 -3.18
C SER A 280 35.07 24.45 -1.80
N THR A 281 34.42 25.60 -1.64
CA THR A 281 33.73 25.96 -0.39
C THR A 281 32.45 25.11 -0.20
N LEU A 282 31.65 24.90 -1.24
CA LEU A 282 30.48 24.04 -1.21
C LEU A 282 30.84 22.58 -0.86
N LEU A 283 31.88 22.03 -1.55
CA LEU A 283 32.34 20.66 -1.29
C LEU A 283 32.88 20.49 0.14
N ARG A 284 33.62 21.48 0.65
CA ARG A 284 34.12 21.44 2.03
C ARG A 284 33.01 21.51 3.05
N LYS A 285 32.00 22.38 2.85
CA LYS A 285 30.82 22.48 3.69
C LYS A 285 30.05 21.14 3.72
N ALA A 286 29.73 20.59 2.58
CA ALA A 286 29.03 19.32 2.47
C ALA A 286 29.76 18.16 3.18
N ARG A 287 31.10 18.12 3.07
CA ARG A 287 31.94 17.14 3.79
C ARG A 287 31.88 17.33 5.30
N ALA A 288 31.96 18.56 5.80
CA ALA A 288 31.94 18.85 7.22
C ALA A 288 30.60 18.43 7.86
N GLU A 289 29.48 18.81 7.26
CA GLU A 289 28.14 18.45 7.73
C GLU A 289 27.91 16.92 7.74
N ARG A 290 28.48 16.19 6.77
CA ARG A 290 28.41 14.72 6.73
C ARG A 290 29.24 14.04 7.83
N ILE A 291 30.33 14.68 8.30
CA ILE A 291 31.19 14.17 9.39
C ILE A 291 30.50 14.41 10.75
N GLU A 292 29.97 15.60 10.98
CA GLU A 292 29.24 15.95 12.20
C GLU A 292 28.07 15.00 12.43
N ASP A 293 27.27 14.78 11.42
CA ASP A 293 26.15 13.83 11.43
C ASP A 293 26.55 12.36 11.75
N ARG A 294 27.80 11.96 11.42
CA ARG A 294 28.31 10.61 11.75
C ARG A 294 28.75 10.51 13.21
N GLN A 295 29.13 11.61 13.83
CA GLN A 295 29.59 11.66 15.22
C GLN A 295 28.42 11.72 16.20
N GLU A 296 27.38 12.50 15.90
CA GLU A 296 26.16 12.60 16.75
C GLU A 296 25.43 11.27 16.91
N LYS A 297 25.47 10.38 15.92
CA LYS A 297 24.83 9.05 16.00
C LYS A 297 25.67 7.97 16.68
N ARG A 298 26.91 8.27 17.09
CA ARG A 298 27.77 7.36 17.86
C ARG A 298 27.76 7.61 19.36
N GLN A 299 27.12 8.70 19.79
CA GLN A 299 26.79 9.03 21.19
C GLN A 299 25.35 8.64 21.51
#